data_e5f240cc3e19904fba9c3228be638f8a
#
_entry.id   e5f240cc3e19904fba9c3228be638f8a
#
_cell.length_a   1.000
_cell.length_b   1.000
_cell.length_c   1.000
_cell.angle_alpha   90.00
_cell.angle_beta   90.00
_cell.angle_gamma   90.00
#
_symmetry.space_group_name_H-M   'P 1'
#
loop_
_entity.id
_entity.type
_entity.pdbx_description
1 polymer ?
#
loop_
_entity_poly.entity_id
_entity_poly.type
_entity_poly.pdbx_seq_one_letter_code
_entity_poly.pdbx_strand_id
1 'polypeptide(L)'
;MTTAYDVIVVGGGAVGAACARELALAGRRVLVCERGISSGEGWRAAAGMLAPQVDAGAEDPLFELGLAGREYYQSVAASLKAETGIDIGWWESGIARVASTEAETVVLRSKVAWQRQQGHVCDWFDAAEVKGRWPWLGPTHGALWAPNDAALHPERLVEGLLADARRLGAEVVTEEVSDVERRGDLVIGVRGAQRYSAGEVIIAAGAWSKKLGGLPRPLSVEPVRGQMAATAWPNGVPNAIVVGNGGYIVARDGEAILGSTMENAGFDTQVSAAGLASIFTTASGLCPSLAQAEVTRTWAGLRPGTPDGLPIIGKEPRARGLWYATGHGRNGILLAGITGVMIARLISGENEIEYLEAVKPERFWEW
;
A
#
# COMPACT_ATOMS: atom_id res chain seq x y z
N MET A 1 9.41 -26.95 25.44
CA MET A 1 10.36 -25.90 25.02
C MET A 1 9.63 -25.05 24.01
N THR A 2 9.37 -23.78 24.30
CA THR A 2 8.80 -22.86 23.31
C THR A 2 9.82 -22.68 22.20
N THR A 3 9.43 -22.98 20.97
CA THR A 3 10.27 -22.77 19.78
C THR A 3 10.62 -21.28 19.72
N ALA A 4 11.89 -20.92 19.84
CA ALA A 4 12.31 -19.54 19.71
C ALA A 4 12.43 -19.20 18.21
N TYR A 5 11.73 -18.18 17.76
CA TYR A 5 11.87 -17.63 16.41
C TYR A 5 13.03 -16.64 16.38
N ASP A 6 13.58 -16.40 15.20
CA ASP A 6 14.55 -15.33 15.04
C ASP A 6 13.81 -13.99 14.98
N VAL A 7 12.69 -13.95 14.26
CA VAL A 7 11.86 -12.75 14.05
C VAL A 7 10.38 -13.07 14.20
N ILE A 8 9.65 -12.19 14.89
CA ILE A 8 8.18 -12.18 14.89
C ILE A 8 7.68 -10.95 14.14
N VAL A 9 6.78 -11.16 13.17
CA VAL A 9 6.08 -10.11 12.44
C VAL A 9 4.67 -9.98 13.02
N VAL A 10 4.35 -8.80 13.56
CA VAL A 10 3.01 -8.48 14.09
C VAL A 10 2.17 -7.84 13.00
N GLY A 11 1.21 -8.60 12.48
CA GLY A 11 0.34 -8.26 11.35
C GLY A 11 0.75 -8.95 10.05
N GLY A 12 -0.21 -9.64 9.43
CA GLY A 12 -0.06 -10.39 8.17
C GLY A 12 -0.66 -9.66 6.95
N GLY A 13 -0.82 -8.33 7.00
CA GLY A 13 -1.20 -7.53 5.85
C GLY A 13 -0.08 -7.41 4.81
N ALA A 14 -0.26 -6.60 3.76
CA ALA A 14 0.68 -6.52 2.64
C ALA A 14 2.14 -6.30 3.08
N VAL A 15 2.37 -5.36 4.00
CA VAL A 15 3.72 -5.03 4.49
C VAL A 15 4.29 -6.16 5.35
N GLY A 16 3.50 -6.71 6.28
CA GLY A 16 3.96 -7.82 7.12
C GLY A 16 4.22 -9.10 6.34
N ALA A 17 3.38 -9.40 5.36
CA ALA A 17 3.57 -10.54 4.45
C ALA A 17 4.86 -10.41 3.64
N ALA A 18 5.16 -9.19 3.12
CA ALA A 18 6.40 -8.92 2.43
C ALA A 18 7.62 -9.05 3.35
N CYS A 19 7.57 -8.48 4.56
CA CYS A 19 8.64 -8.64 5.56
C CYS A 19 8.88 -10.13 5.88
N ALA A 20 7.81 -10.90 6.09
CA ALA A 20 7.93 -12.33 6.39
C ALA A 20 8.59 -13.11 5.25
N ARG A 21 8.19 -12.83 4.00
CA ARG A 21 8.78 -13.46 2.82
C ARG A 21 10.26 -13.14 2.69
N GLU A 22 10.64 -11.87 2.74
CA GLU A 22 12.03 -11.45 2.55
C GLU A 22 12.95 -11.98 3.67
N LEU A 23 12.48 -12.02 4.90
CA LEU A 23 13.21 -12.62 6.02
C LEU A 23 13.35 -14.14 5.89
N ALA A 24 12.29 -14.83 5.45
CA ALA A 24 12.35 -16.27 5.19
C ALA A 24 13.31 -16.59 4.03
N LEU A 25 13.34 -15.78 2.96
CA LEU A 25 14.34 -15.86 1.90
C LEU A 25 15.77 -15.69 2.43
N ALA A 26 15.95 -14.82 3.43
CA ALA A 26 17.23 -14.65 4.13
C ALA A 26 17.55 -15.77 5.14
N GLY A 27 16.76 -16.85 5.18
CA GLY A 27 16.97 -18.03 6.04
C GLY A 27 16.62 -17.81 7.52
N ARG A 28 15.84 -16.78 7.86
CA ARG A 28 15.39 -16.53 9.23
C ARG A 28 14.19 -17.41 9.58
N ARG A 29 14.11 -17.87 10.82
CA ARG A 29 12.90 -18.53 11.37
C ARG A 29 11.89 -17.45 11.73
N VAL A 30 10.85 -17.31 10.91
CA VAL A 30 9.86 -16.23 11.01
C VAL A 30 8.53 -16.77 11.54
N LEU A 31 7.95 -16.05 12.49
CA LEU A 31 6.54 -16.20 12.90
C LEU A 31 5.76 -14.95 12.50
N VAL A 32 4.65 -15.11 11.83
CA VAL A 32 3.67 -14.06 11.59
C VAL A 32 2.49 -14.25 12.53
N CYS A 33 2.24 -13.26 13.39
CA CYS A 33 1.04 -13.21 14.21
C CYS A 33 0.01 -12.32 13.54
N GLU A 34 -1.06 -12.90 13.00
CA GLU A 34 -2.17 -12.19 12.36
C GLU A 34 -3.47 -12.45 13.13
N ARG A 35 -4.16 -11.40 13.54
CA ARG A 35 -5.40 -11.53 14.34
C ARG A 35 -6.58 -12.17 13.59
N GLY A 36 -6.44 -12.38 12.29
CA GLY A 36 -7.49 -12.87 11.40
C GLY A 36 -8.25 -11.74 10.71
N ILE A 37 -9.24 -12.14 9.90
CA ILE A 37 -10.02 -11.20 9.11
C ILE A 37 -11.01 -10.48 10.02
N SER A 38 -10.92 -9.16 10.04
CA SER A 38 -11.93 -8.29 10.63
C SER A 38 -12.49 -7.32 9.58
N SER A 39 -13.02 -6.19 9.95
CA SER A 39 -13.36 -5.13 9.00
C SER A 39 -12.31 -4.02 9.04
N GLY A 40 -12.00 -3.44 7.89
CA GLY A 40 -11.18 -2.24 7.80
C GLY A 40 -9.70 -2.45 7.52
N GLU A 41 -9.24 -3.68 7.25
CA GLU A 41 -7.87 -3.91 6.80
C GLU A 41 -7.58 -3.10 5.52
N GLY A 42 -6.53 -2.26 5.59
CA GLY A 42 -6.21 -1.34 4.50
C GLY A 42 -5.93 -2.04 3.16
N TRP A 43 -5.27 -3.20 3.19
CA TRP A 43 -4.95 -3.95 1.99
C TRP A 43 -6.19 -4.55 1.30
N ARG A 44 -7.22 -4.95 2.04
CA ARG A 44 -8.50 -5.43 1.49
C ARG A 44 -9.31 -4.32 0.85
N ALA A 45 -9.14 -3.10 1.33
CA ALA A 45 -9.84 -1.94 0.78
C ALA A 45 -9.07 -1.29 -0.38
N ALA A 46 -7.83 -1.66 -0.62
CA ALA A 46 -6.99 -1.01 -1.62
C ALA A 46 -7.42 -1.34 -3.05
N ALA A 47 -7.32 -0.36 -3.95
CA ALA A 47 -7.55 -0.56 -5.38
C ALA A 47 -6.41 -1.30 -6.10
N GLY A 48 -5.21 -1.31 -5.52
CA GLY A 48 -4.05 -2.01 -6.08
C GLY A 48 -3.28 -1.25 -7.14
N MET A 49 -3.49 0.05 -7.28
CA MET A 49 -2.68 0.88 -8.16
C MET A 49 -1.23 0.97 -7.64
N LEU A 50 -0.30 0.88 -8.57
CA LEU A 50 1.13 1.10 -8.38
C LEU A 50 1.50 2.33 -9.22
N ALA A 51 1.27 3.50 -8.63
CA ALA A 51 1.16 4.77 -9.34
C ALA A 51 2.19 5.83 -8.91
N PRO A 52 3.48 5.50 -8.81
CA PRO A 52 4.46 6.46 -8.35
C PRO A 52 4.56 7.68 -9.27
N GLN A 53 4.39 7.52 -10.58
CA GLN A 53 4.56 8.60 -11.55
C GLN A 53 3.36 9.55 -11.63
N VAL A 54 2.12 9.04 -11.58
CA VAL A 54 0.94 9.92 -11.63
C VAL A 54 0.69 10.64 -10.30
N ASP A 55 1.13 10.08 -9.18
CA ASP A 55 0.87 10.64 -7.84
C ASP A 55 1.94 11.63 -7.38
N ALA A 56 3.22 11.35 -7.63
CA ALA A 56 4.32 12.14 -7.10
C ALA A 56 4.41 13.58 -7.66
N GLY A 57 4.93 14.47 -6.84
CA GLY A 57 5.45 15.78 -7.25
C GLY A 57 6.99 15.77 -7.28
N ALA A 58 7.61 16.82 -7.78
CA ALA A 58 9.06 16.94 -7.92
C ALA A 58 9.84 16.84 -6.59
N GLU A 59 9.20 17.17 -5.49
CA GLU A 59 9.81 17.16 -4.14
C GLU A 59 9.26 16.02 -3.27
N ASP A 60 8.56 15.04 -3.87
CA ASP A 60 8.00 13.92 -3.12
C ASP A 60 9.11 12.94 -2.71
N PRO A 61 9.44 12.81 -1.42
CA PRO A 61 10.50 11.90 -0.96
C PRO A 61 10.18 10.43 -1.18
N LEU A 62 8.92 10.09 -1.53
CA LEU A 62 8.48 8.73 -1.85
C LEU A 62 8.56 8.40 -3.34
N PHE A 63 8.96 9.34 -4.22
CA PHE A 63 8.96 9.09 -5.66
C PHE A 63 9.87 7.92 -6.04
N GLU A 64 11.15 8.01 -5.69
CA GLU A 64 12.14 6.96 -5.98
C GLU A 64 11.83 5.65 -5.25
N LEU A 65 11.43 5.73 -3.97
CA LEU A 65 10.98 4.56 -3.21
C LEU A 65 9.75 3.91 -3.86
N GLY A 66 8.85 4.71 -4.42
CA GLY A 66 7.67 4.24 -5.16
C GLY A 66 8.04 3.53 -6.46
N LEU A 67 9.02 4.07 -7.21
CA LEU A 67 9.56 3.41 -8.41
C LEU A 67 10.16 2.05 -8.05
N ALA A 68 11.02 2.00 -7.03
CA ALA A 68 11.61 0.75 -6.53
C ALA A 68 10.53 -0.24 -6.04
N GLY A 69 9.46 0.25 -5.41
CA GLY A 69 8.32 -0.58 -4.99
C GLY A 69 7.57 -1.20 -6.17
N ARG A 70 7.36 -0.47 -7.26
CA ARG A 70 6.76 -0.99 -8.50
C ARG A 70 7.68 -2.02 -9.17
N GLU A 71 8.96 -1.74 -9.29
CA GLU A 71 9.97 -2.63 -9.88
C GLU A 71 10.10 -3.95 -9.09
N TYR A 72 9.98 -3.90 -7.77
CA TYR A 72 9.94 -5.12 -6.96
C TYR A 72 8.84 -6.07 -7.45
N TYR A 73 7.61 -5.59 -7.65
CA TYR A 73 6.52 -6.45 -8.11
C TYR A 73 6.71 -6.97 -9.53
N GLN A 74 7.23 -6.15 -10.42
CA GLN A 74 7.59 -6.58 -11.76
C GLN A 74 8.59 -7.75 -11.73
N SER A 75 9.56 -7.69 -10.82
CA SER A 75 10.59 -8.73 -10.68
C SER A 75 10.08 -10.03 -10.05
N VAL A 76 9.09 -9.96 -9.13
CA VAL A 76 8.66 -11.13 -8.35
C VAL A 76 7.34 -11.76 -8.82
N ALA A 77 6.53 -11.08 -9.63
CA ALA A 77 5.19 -11.55 -9.99
C ALA A 77 5.20 -12.94 -10.64
N ALA A 78 6.11 -13.18 -11.59
CA ALA A 78 6.23 -14.44 -12.28
C ALA A 78 6.70 -15.58 -11.35
N SER A 79 7.68 -15.30 -10.49
CA SER A 79 8.19 -16.29 -9.52
C SER A 79 7.16 -16.62 -8.44
N LEU A 80 6.44 -15.64 -7.91
CA LEU A 80 5.34 -15.89 -6.97
C LEU A 80 4.29 -16.81 -7.57
N LYS A 81 3.88 -16.58 -8.82
CA LYS A 81 2.93 -17.44 -9.52
C LYS A 81 3.47 -18.86 -9.71
N ALA A 82 4.73 -18.99 -10.12
CA ALA A 82 5.37 -20.28 -10.33
C ALA A 82 5.50 -21.10 -9.04
N GLU A 83 5.89 -20.47 -7.95
CA GLU A 83 6.20 -21.11 -6.67
C GLU A 83 4.95 -21.37 -5.80
N THR A 84 3.91 -20.53 -5.92
CA THR A 84 2.71 -20.62 -5.06
C THR A 84 1.45 -20.99 -5.81
N GLY A 85 1.45 -20.93 -7.14
CA GLY A 85 0.24 -21.05 -7.96
C GLY A 85 -0.64 -19.79 -7.95
N ILE A 86 -0.29 -18.76 -7.18
CA ILE A 86 -1.11 -17.55 -7.00
C ILE A 86 -0.63 -16.46 -7.96
N ASP A 87 -1.51 -16.07 -8.88
CA ASP A 87 -1.29 -14.94 -9.77
C ASP A 87 -1.73 -13.64 -9.08
N ILE A 88 -0.77 -12.79 -8.76
CA ILE A 88 -1.05 -11.50 -8.10
C ILE A 88 -1.74 -10.48 -9.01
N GLY A 89 -2.00 -10.83 -10.26
CA GLY A 89 -2.68 -9.96 -11.23
C GLY A 89 -1.85 -8.76 -11.64
N TRP A 90 -0.51 -8.93 -11.77
CA TRP A 90 0.37 -7.89 -12.28
C TRP A 90 -0.10 -7.43 -13.66
N TRP A 91 -0.38 -6.14 -13.79
CA TRP A 91 -0.89 -5.55 -15.00
C TRP A 91 -0.19 -4.23 -15.31
N GLU A 92 0.63 -4.24 -16.35
CA GLU A 92 1.31 -3.06 -16.92
C GLU A 92 0.29 -2.24 -17.75
N SER A 93 -0.65 -1.64 -17.05
CA SER A 93 -1.78 -0.94 -17.65
C SER A 93 -1.40 0.43 -18.22
N GLY A 94 -0.35 1.03 -17.70
CA GLY A 94 -0.25 2.47 -17.68
C GLY A 94 -1.37 3.11 -16.85
N ILE A 95 -1.18 4.36 -16.43
CA ILE A 95 -2.20 5.13 -15.70
C ILE A 95 -2.33 6.51 -16.33
N ALA A 96 -3.57 6.93 -16.58
CA ALA A 96 -3.88 8.28 -17.03
C ALA A 96 -4.35 9.14 -15.85
N ARG A 97 -3.75 10.31 -15.67
CA ARG A 97 -4.26 11.33 -14.75
C ARG A 97 -4.83 12.50 -15.55
N VAL A 98 -6.14 12.61 -15.54
CA VAL A 98 -6.84 13.65 -16.31
C VAL A 98 -6.83 15.00 -15.57
N ALA A 99 -6.72 16.06 -16.34
CA ALA A 99 -6.89 17.44 -15.86
C ALA A 99 -8.35 17.85 -16.03
N SER A 100 -9.03 18.13 -14.95
CA SER A 100 -10.44 18.56 -14.97
C SER A 100 -10.58 20.08 -15.06
N THR A 101 -9.50 20.79 -14.86
CA THR A 101 -9.43 22.28 -14.93
C THR A 101 -8.16 22.73 -15.64
N GLU A 102 -8.16 23.99 -16.10
CA GLU A 102 -6.96 24.63 -16.68
C GLU A 102 -5.82 24.69 -15.66
N ALA A 103 -6.12 24.96 -14.39
CA ALA A 103 -5.11 24.99 -13.33
C ALA A 103 -4.42 23.62 -13.15
N GLU A 104 -5.19 22.52 -13.19
CA GLU A 104 -4.62 21.17 -13.14
C GLU A 104 -3.76 20.86 -14.37
N THR A 105 -4.10 21.39 -15.55
CA THR A 105 -3.28 21.24 -16.76
C THR A 105 -1.88 21.78 -16.55
N VAL A 106 -1.74 22.96 -15.95
CA VAL A 106 -0.43 23.57 -15.65
C VAL A 106 0.38 22.68 -14.73
N VAL A 107 -0.23 22.19 -13.65
CA VAL A 107 0.42 21.32 -12.68
C VAL A 107 0.87 20.00 -13.32
N LEU A 108 0.00 19.34 -14.07
CA LEU A 108 0.31 18.04 -14.67
C LEU A 108 1.36 18.16 -15.79
N ARG A 109 1.33 19.21 -16.59
CA ARG A 109 2.39 19.48 -17.58
C ARG A 109 3.76 19.71 -16.91
N SER A 110 3.80 20.43 -15.78
CA SER A 110 5.04 20.61 -15.02
C SER A 110 5.57 19.26 -14.50
N LYS A 111 4.68 18.38 -14.02
CA LYS A 111 5.06 17.02 -13.60
C LYS A 111 5.65 16.22 -14.77
N VAL A 112 5.04 16.26 -15.95
CA VAL A 112 5.55 15.59 -17.15
C VAL A 112 6.94 16.12 -17.51
N ALA A 113 7.12 17.44 -17.52
CA ALA A 113 8.40 18.07 -17.86
C ALA A 113 9.50 17.65 -16.87
N TRP A 114 9.19 17.69 -15.58
CA TRP A 114 10.12 17.27 -14.53
C TRP A 114 10.50 15.79 -14.66
N GLN A 115 9.53 14.87 -14.80
CA GLN A 115 9.81 13.44 -14.92
C GLN A 115 10.66 13.12 -16.16
N ARG A 116 10.39 13.78 -17.29
CA ARG A 116 11.21 13.63 -18.50
C ARG A 116 12.65 14.12 -18.31
N GLN A 117 12.85 15.21 -17.54
CA GLN A 117 14.19 15.69 -17.19
C GLN A 117 14.96 14.68 -16.31
N GLN A 118 14.25 13.91 -15.49
CA GLN A 118 14.83 12.81 -14.69
C GLN A 118 14.99 11.50 -15.49
N GLY A 119 14.65 11.49 -16.77
CA GLY A 119 14.79 10.31 -17.64
C GLY A 119 13.62 9.33 -17.61
N HIS A 120 12.51 9.68 -16.91
CA HIS A 120 11.33 8.82 -16.86
C HIS A 120 10.42 9.01 -18.07
N VAL A 121 9.83 7.91 -18.55
CA VAL A 121 8.82 7.95 -19.60
C VAL A 121 7.51 8.45 -19.01
N CYS A 122 7.08 9.61 -19.46
CA CYS A 122 5.84 10.25 -19.03
C CYS A 122 5.37 11.21 -20.14
N ASP A 123 4.10 11.14 -20.54
CA ASP A 123 3.58 11.91 -21.64
C ASP A 123 2.44 12.84 -21.21
N TRP A 124 2.29 13.92 -21.94
CA TRP A 124 1.11 14.76 -21.89
C TRP A 124 0.30 14.56 -23.16
N PHE A 125 -1.01 14.33 -23.01
CA PHE A 125 -1.99 14.34 -24.08
C PHE A 125 -2.93 15.53 -23.90
N ASP A 126 -3.17 16.29 -24.97
CA ASP A 126 -4.19 17.35 -24.95
C ASP A 126 -5.61 16.77 -25.00
N ALA A 127 -6.62 17.64 -24.87
CA ALA A 127 -8.02 17.22 -24.85
C ALA A 127 -8.46 16.45 -26.12
N ALA A 128 -7.93 16.79 -27.27
CA ALA A 128 -8.26 16.14 -28.54
C ALA A 128 -7.61 14.74 -28.61
N GLU A 129 -6.36 14.63 -28.19
CA GLU A 129 -5.63 13.37 -28.09
C GLU A 129 -6.27 12.42 -27.06
N VAL A 130 -6.68 12.94 -25.90
CA VAL A 130 -7.42 12.16 -24.88
C VAL A 130 -8.72 11.63 -25.45
N LYS A 131 -9.51 12.47 -26.13
CA LYS A 131 -10.76 12.05 -26.77
C LYS A 131 -10.54 10.98 -27.85
N GLY A 132 -9.44 11.07 -28.58
CA GLY A 132 -9.09 10.06 -29.60
C GLY A 132 -8.68 8.72 -28.99
N ARG A 133 -7.92 8.74 -27.88
CA ARG A 133 -7.42 7.52 -27.21
C ARG A 133 -8.46 6.85 -26.32
N TRP A 134 -9.21 7.66 -25.57
CA TRP A 134 -10.19 7.21 -24.58
C TRP A 134 -11.53 7.93 -24.79
N PRO A 135 -12.25 7.61 -25.89
CA PRO A 135 -13.51 8.30 -26.26
C PRO A 135 -14.63 8.13 -25.22
N TRP A 136 -14.47 7.19 -24.29
CA TRP A 136 -15.38 6.89 -23.20
C TRP A 136 -15.15 7.78 -21.94
N LEU A 137 -14.04 8.51 -21.89
CA LEU A 137 -13.80 9.48 -20.83
C LEU A 137 -14.72 10.71 -20.96
N GLY A 138 -15.08 11.25 -19.80
CA GLY A 138 -15.76 12.53 -19.69
C GLY A 138 -14.90 13.69 -20.21
N PRO A 139 -15.47 14.90 -20.29
CA PRO A 139 -14.72 16.09 -20.71
C PRO A 139 -13.48 16.33 -19.84
N THR A 140 -12.36 16.65 -20.48
CA THR A 140 -11.08 16.93 -19.81
C THR A 140 -10.29 17.97 -20.57
N HIS A 141 -9.39 18.68 -19.90
CA HIS A 141 -8.43 19.63 -20.49
C HIS A 141 -7.15 18.93 -21.00
N GLY A 142 -7.01 17.63 -20.76
CA GLY A 142 -5.87 16.81 -21.12
C GLY A 142 -5.53 15.78 -20.06
N ALA A 143 -4.44 15.02 -20.26
CA ALA A 143 -4.02 14.00 -19.33
C ALA A 143 -2.48 13.84 -19.30
N LEU A 144 -1.96 13.63 -18.12
CA LEU A 144 -0.65 13.01 -17.91
C LEU A 144 -0.82 11.50 -18.10
N TRP A 145 0.04 10.89 -18.89
CA TRP A 145 0.11 9.45 -19.11
C TRP A 145 1.45 8.89 -18.60
N ALA A 146 1.37 7.97 -17.66
CA ALA A 146 2.51 7.24 -17.13
C ALA A 146 2.42 5.77 -17.61
N PRO A 147 3.08 5.40 -18.72
CA PRO A 147 2.95 4.08 -19.32
C PRO A 147 3.49 2.94 -18.44
N ASN A 148 4.44 3.25 -17.56
CA ASN A 148 5.07 2.27 -16.68
C ASN A 148 4.33 2.09 -15.34
N ASP A 149 3.40 2.98 -15.00
CA ASP A 149 2.56 2.77 -13.82
C ASP A 149 1.64 1.57 -14.05
N ALA A 150 1.40 0.81 -12.99
CA ALA A 150 0.83 -0.52 -13.08
C ALA A 150 -0.26 -0.75 -12.02
N ALA A 151 -0.82 -1.93 -12.01
CA ALA A 151 -1.70 -2.38 -10.93
C ALA A 151 -1.50 -3.86 -10.62
N LEU A 152 -2.01 -4.28 -9.48
CA LEU A 152 -2.11 -5.67 -9.07
C LEU A 152 -3.36 -5.90 -8.20
N HIS A 153 -3.64 -7.15 -7.88
CA HIS A 153 -4.74 -7.53 -7.02
C HIS A 153 -4.27 -7.61 -5.57
N PRO A 154 -4.66 -6.66 -4.66
CA PRO A 154 -4.12 -6.60 -3.30
C PRO A 154 -4.33 -7.86 -2.47
N GLU A 155 -5.50 -8.51 -2.59
CA GLU A 155 -5.79 -9.74 -1.85
C GLU A 155 -4.91 -10.89 -2.32
N ARG A 156 -4.81 -11.09 -3.64
CA ARG A 156 -3.92 -12.12 -4.21
C ARG A 156 -2.45 -11.85 -3.92
N LEU A 157 -2.05 -10.58 -3.83
CA LEU A 157 -0.70 -10.21 -3.39
C LEU A 157 -0.41 -10.71 -1.99
N VAL A 158 -1.28 -10.41 -1.02
CA VAL A 158 -1.09 -10.83 0.38
C VAL A 158 -1.10 -12.35 0.49
N GLU A 159 -2.03 -13.02 -0.19
CA GLU A 159 -2.08 -14.48 -0.25
C GLU A 159 -0.79 -15.07 -0.84
N GLY A 160 -0.31 -14.54 -1.96
CA GLY A 160 0.91 -15.01 -2.64
C GLY A 160 2.15 -14.82 -1.78
N LEU A 161 2.31 -13.64 -1.16
CA LEU A 161 3.45 -13.37 -0.28
C LEU A 161 3.45 -14.28 0.96
N LEU A 162 2.29 -14.48 1.61
CA LEU A 162 2.18 -15.39 2.77
C LEU A 162 2.35 -16.85 2.37
N ALA A 163 1.85 -17.26 1.21
CA ALA A 163 2.05 -18.62 0.70
C ALA A 163 3.54 -18.89 0.43
N ASP A 164 4.23 -17.94 -0.20
CA ASP A 164 5.67 -18.07 -0.46
C ASP A 164 6.49 -18.03 0.85
N ALA A 165 6.13 -17.16 1.79
CA ALA A 165 6.76 -17.15 3.12
C ALA A 165 6.64 -18.51 3.82
N ARG A 166 5.43 -19.14 3.78
CA ARG A 166 5.23 -20.48 4.35
C ARG A 166 6.04 -21.54 3.63
N ARG A 167 6.09 -21.52 2.32
CA ARG A 167 6.93 -22.44 1.50
C ARG A 167 8.41 -22.33 1.91
N LEU A 168 8.86 -21.14 2.26
CA LEU A 168 10.22 -20.84 2.72
C LEU A 168 10.42 -21.15 4.22
N GLY A 169 9.41 -21.67 4.92
CA GLY A 169 9.52 -22.11 6.32
C GLY A 169 8.99 -21.13 7.36
N ALA A 170 8.38 -20.00 6.96
CA ALA A 170 7.71 -19.12 7.91
C ALA A 170 6.43 -19.78 8.47
N GLU A 171 6.16 -19.57 9.75
CA GLU A 171 4.90 -19.94 10.38
C GLU A 171 3.95 -18.73 10.42
N VAL A 172 2.66 -18.99 10.19
CA VAL A 172 1.61 -17.97 10.27
C VAL A 172 0.51 -18.48 11.20
N VAL A 173 0.30 -17.77 12.30
CA VAL A 173 -0.70 -18.13 13.31
C VAL A 173 -1.79 -17.08 13.41
N THR A 174 -3.01 -17.52 13.73
CA THR A 174 -4.08 -16.60 14.10
C THR A 174 -3.90 -16.19 15.55
N GLU A 175 -3.35 -15.00 15.78
CA GLU A 175 -3.08 -14.48 17.11
C GLU A 175 -3.17 -12.94 17.10
N GLU A 176 -3.94 -12.39 18.02
CA GLU A 176 -3.99 -10.94 18.25
C GLU A 176 -2.94 -10.56 19.31
N VAL A 177 -1.86 -9.98 18.85
CA VAL A 177 -0.81 -9.48 19.74
C VAL A 177 -1.30 -8.21 20.44
N SER A 178 -1.24 -8.23 21.79
CA SER A 178 -1.57 -7.07 22.62
C SER A 178 -0.32 -6.26 23.01
N ASP A 179 0.80 -6.95 23.21
CA ASP A 179 2.02 -6.32 23.77
C ASP A 179 3.31 -6.88 23.15
N VAL A 180 4.30 -6.00 23.02
CA VAL A 180 5.70 -6.38 22.85
C VAL A 180 6.30 -6.62 24.21
N GLU A 181 6.89 -7.79 24.44
CA GLU A 181 7.55 -8.12 25.70
C GLU A 181 9.04 -7.74 25.67
N ARG A 182 9.48 -7.03 26.69
CA ARG A 182 10.87 -6.54 26.83
C ARG A 182 11.44 -6.83 28.21
N ARG A 183 12.77 -6.98 28.26
CA ARG A 183 13.56 -6.98 29.50
C ARG A 183 14.53 -5.82 29.43
N GLY A 184 14.18 -4.72 30.10
CA GLY A 184 14.87 -3.45 29.92
C GLY A 184 14.68 -2.90 28.50
N ASP A 185 15.77 -2.68 27.79
CA ASP A 185 15.79 -2.26 26.38
C ASP A 185 15.75 -3.41 25.37
N LEU A 186 15.86 -4.67 25.82
CA LEU A 186 15.90 -5.84 24.94
C LEU A 186 14.51 -6.42 24.73
N VAL A 187 14.11 -6.57 23.47
CA VAL A 187 12.91 -7.33 23.06
C VAL A 187 13.15 -8.81 23.35
N ILE A 188 12.15 -9.49 23.90
CA ILE A 188 12.18 -10.94 24.16
C ILE A 188 11.04 -11.70 23.49
N GLY A 189 10.09 -11.00 22.88
CA GLY A 189 8.96 -11.58 22.16
C GLY A 189 7.70 -10.73 22.17
N VAL A 190 6.58 -11.39 21.98
CA VAL A 190 5.25 -10.78 21.99
C VAL A 190 4.27 -11.58 22.85
N ARG A 191 3.20 -10.91 23.29
CA ARG A 191 2.11 -11.49 24.05
C ARG A 191 0.76 -11.16 23.41
N GLY A 192 -0.06 -12.15 23.25
CA GLY A 192 -1.49 -12.13 22.96
C GLY A 192 -2.21 -13.10 23.89
N ALA A 193 -3.06 -13.97 23.36
CA ALA A 193 -3.61 -15.10 24.10
C ALA A 193 -2.49 -16.07 24.50
N GLN A 194 -1.45 -16.16 23.66
CA GLN A 194 -0.23 -16.92 23.94
C GLN A 194 1.00 -15.99 23.97
N ARG A 195 2.14 -16.55 24.39
CA ARG A 195 3.43 -15.88 24.36
C ARG A 195 4.33 -16.54 23.34
N TYR A 196 5.00 -15.72 22.54
CA TYR A 196 5.97 -16.18 21.56
C TYR A 196 7.30 -15.44 21.78
N SER A 197 8.39 -16.19 21.77
CA SER A 197 9.73 -15.65 22.02
C SER A 197 10.51 -15.43 20.73
N ALA A 198 11.11 -14.25 20.59
CA ALA A 198 12.03 -13.92 19.51
C ALA A 198 12.99 -12.82 19.93
N GLY A 199 14.15 -12.76 19.27
CA GLY A 199 15.11 -11.66 19.46
C GLY A 199 14.74 -10.38 18.71
N GLU A 200 13.94 -10.51 17.64
CA GLU A 200 13.52 -9.40 16.78
C GLU A 200 11.99 -9.41 16.63
N VAL A 201 11.36 -8.24 16.72
CA VAL A 201 9.91 -8.04 16.53
C VAL A 201 9.70 -6.88 15.58
N ILE A 202 8.90 -7.12 14.55
CA ILE A 202 8.51 -6.12 13.54
C ILE A 202 7.03 -5.75 13.74
N ILE A 203 6.76 -4.47 13.91
CA ILE A 203 5.39 -3.94 14.00
C ILE A 203 4.91 -3.57 12.59
N ALA A 204 4.05 -4.41 12.03
CA ALA A 204 3.42 -4.26 10.72
C ALA A 204 1.87 -4.28 10.80
N ALA A 205 1.31 -3.85 11.96
CA ALA A 205 -0.10 -3.94 12.29
C ALA A 205 -0.98 -2.82 11.68
N GLY A 206 -0.49 -2.13 10.64
CA GLY A 206 -1.23 -1.10 9.92
C GLY A 206 -1.80 -0.02 10.87
N ALA A 207 -3.07 0.34 10.70
CA ALA A 207 -3.73 1.37 11.52
C ALA A 207 -3.81 1.00 13.02
N TRP A 208 -3.66 -0.28 13.36
CA TRP A 208 -3.68 -0.77 14.75
C TRP A 208 -2.31 -0.72 15.43
N SER A 209 -1.24 -0.36 14.73
CA SER A 209 0.11 -0.30 15.29
C SER A 209 0.22 0.56 16.56
N LYS A 210 -0.55 1.67 16.62
CA LYS A 210 -0.58 2.53 17.82
C LYS A 210 -1.26 1.91 19.05
N LYS A 211 -2.03 0.83 18.88
CA LYS A 211 -2.74 0.16 20.00
C LYS A 211 -1.88 -0.87 20.73
N LEU A 212 -0.72 -1.22 20.17
CA LEU A 212 0.17 -2.20 20.77
C LEU A 212 0.80 -1.66 22.04
N GLY A 213 0.72 -2.45 23.12
CA GLY A 213 1.40 -2.21 24.36
C GLY A 213 2.89 -2.59 24.31
N GLY A 214 3.64 -2.21 25.36
CA GLY A 214 5.06 -2.57 25.48
C GLY A 214 6.01 -1.78 24.58
N LEU A 215 5.53 -0.86 23.75
CA LEU A 215 6.40 0.01 22.96
C LEU A 215 7.07 1.06 23.85
N PRO A 216 8.33 1.47 23.55
CA PRO A 216 9.01 2.51 24.33
C PRO A 216 8.29 3.86 24.32
N ARG A 217 7.51 4.10 23.29
CA ARG A 217 6.74 5.33 23.05
C ARG A 217 5.56 5.06 22.10
N PRO A 218 4.52 5.91 22.12
CA PRO A 218 3.40 5.81 21.18
C PRO A 218 3.88 5.99 19.73
N LEU A 219 3.31 5.21 18.81
CA LEU A 219 3.52 5.41 17.38
C LEU A 219 2.60 6.51 16.83
N SER A 220 3.16 7.40 16.02
CA SER A 220 2.42 8.46 15.32
C SER A 220 1.67 7.90 14.09
N VAL A 221 0.79 6.92 14.33
CA VAL A 221 -0.04 6.28 13.29
C VAL A 221 -1.50 6.45 13.64
N GLU A 222 -2.27 7.06 12.73
CA GLU A 222 -3.71 7.27 12.90
C GLU A 222 -4.51 6.55 11.80
N PRO A 223 -5.68 5.97 12.15
CA PRO A 223 -6.55 5.40 11.14
C PRO A 223 -7.19 6.50 10.29
N VAL A 224 -7.01 6.42 8.98
CA VAL A 224 -7.68 7.28 8.00
C VAL A 224 -8.63 6.44 7.18
N ARG A 225 -9.95 6.64 7.39
CA ARG A 225 -10.97 5.89 6.66
C ARG A 225 -10.99 6.28 5.20
N GLY A 226 -11.05 5.28 4.32
CA GLY A 226 -11.34 5.42 2.91
C GLY A 226 -12.52 4.55 2.52
N GLN A 227 -13.61 5.18 2.10
CA GLN A 227 -14.76 4.48 1.53
C GLN A 227 -14.50 4.20 0.06
N MET A 228 -15.04 3.09 -0.42
CA MET A 228 -14.87 2.55 -1.76
C MET A 228 -16.20 2.04 -2.27
N ALA A 229 -16.35 1.99 -3.60
CA ALA A 229 -17.44 1.32 -4.27
C ALA A 229 -16.93 0.52 -5.47
N ALA A 230 -17.70 -0.44 -5.91
CA ALA A 230 -17.53 -1.07 -7.20
C ALA A 230 -18.84 -1.06 -7.96
N THR A 231 -18.73 -0.95 -9.28
CA THR A 231 -19.83 -1.10 -10.23
C THR A 231 -19.43 -2.09 -11.31
N ALA A 232 -20.41 -2.60 -12.07
CA ALA A 232 -20.12 -3.33 -13.28
C ALA A 232 -19.29 -2.44 -14.23
N TRP A 233 -18.25 -3.00 -14.88
CA TRP A 233 -17.50 -2.28 -15.91
C TRP A 233 -18.33 -2.17 -17.17
N PRO A 234 -18.41 -1.00 -17.83
CA PRO A 234 -19.26 -0.83 -19.01
C PRO A 234 -18.81 -1.71 -20.18
N ASN A 235 -19.77 -2.37 -20.81
CA ASN A 235 -19.51 -3.24 -21.97
C ASN A 235 -18.89 -2.46 -23.13
N GLY A 236 -17.87 -3.04 -23.76
CA GLY A 236 -17.17 -2.46 -24.90
C GLY A 236 -16.16 -1.36 -24.55
N VAL A 237 -16.01 -1.00 -23.26
CA VAL A 237 -14.97 -0.08 -22.79
C VAL A 237 -13.70 -0.89 -22.49
N PRO A 238 -12.54 -0.54 -23.07
CA PRO A 238 -11.28 -1.20 -22.73
C PRO A 238 -10.93 -1.00 -21.23
N ASN A 239 -10.38 -2.03 -20.60
CA ASN A 239 -9.90 -1.91 -19.24
C ASN A 239 -8.85 -0.80 -19.13
N ALA A 240 -8.98 0.05 -18.13
CA ALA A 240 -8.10 1.19 -17.91
C ALA A 240 -8.01 1.57 -16.44
N ILE A 241 -6.98 2.35 -16.11
CA ILE A 241 -6.85 3.01 -14.82
C ILE A 241 -6.78 4.51 -15.06
N VAL A 242 -7.70 5.23 -14.44
CA VAL A 242 -7.83 6.68 -14.60
C VAL A 242 -7.92 7.35 -13.24
N VAL A 243 -7.14 8.41 -13.05
CA VAL A 243 -7.12 9.25 -11.85
C VAL A 243 -7.57 10.65 -12.24
N GLY A 244 -8.39 11.29 -11.46
CA GLY A 244 -8.83 12.66 -11.68
C GLY A 244 -10.01 13.04 -10.78
N ASN A 245 -10.40 14.30 -10.76
CA ASN A 245 -11.55 14.81 -9.98
C ASN A 245 -11.49 14.44 -8.48
N GLY A 246 -10.29 14.24 -7.93
CA GLY A 246 -10.12 13.83 -6.53
C GLY A 246 -10.33 12.35 -6.24
N GLY A 247 -10.45 11.51 -7.27
CA GLY A 247 -10.61 10.05 -7.12
C GLY A 247 -9.99 9.27 -8.27
N TYR A 248 -10.42 8.03 -8.42
CA TYR A 248 -9.91 7.13 -9.46
C TYR A 248 -10.92 6.03 -9.83
N ILE A 249 -10.67 5.44 -10.99
CA ILE A 249 -11.34 4.24 -11.51
C ILE A 249 -10.25 3.22 -11.84
N VAL A 250 -10.40 1.99 -11.36
CA VAL A 250 -9.56 0.85 -11.74
C VAL A 250 -10.45 -0.24 -12.32
N ALA A 251 -10.35 -0.49 -13.61
CA ALA A 251 -11.04 -1.61 -14.25
C ALA A 251 -10.36 -2.92 -13.88
N ARG A 252 -11.10 -3.86 -13.28
CA ARG A 252 -10.56 -5.16 -12.86
C ARG A 252 -11.65 -6.21 -12.75
N ASP A 253 -11.42 -7.40 -13.36
CA ASP A 253 -12.29 -8.58 -13.26
C ASP A 253 -13.76 -8.28 -13.62
N GLY A 254 -14.00 -7.37 -14.59
CA GLY A 254 -15.35 -6.96 -15.01
C GLY A 254 -16.01 -5.91 -14.10
N GLU A 255 -15.30 -5.39 -13.12
CA GLU A 255 -15.75 -4.30 -12.25
C GLU A 255 -14.95 -3.01 -12.47
N ALA A 256 -15.57 -1.88 -12.20
CA ALA A 256 -14.93 -0.61 -11.94
C ALA A 256 -14.77 -0.45 -10.42
N ILE A 257 -13.54 -0.49 -9.93
CA ILE A 257 -13.21 -0.17 -8.54
C ILE A 257 -13.08 1.35 -8.43
N LEU A 258 -13.95 1.96 -7.61
CA LEU A 258 -14.09 3.40 -7.47
C LEU A 258 -13.60 3.86 -6.11
N GLY A 259 -12.82 4.92 -6.07
CA GLY A 259 -12.29 5.44 -4.81
C GLY A 259 -11.77 6.86 -4.93
N SER A 260 -11.53 7.47 -3.81
CA SER A 260 -11.88 7.07 -2.46
C SER A 260 -12.08 8.31 -1.60
N THR A 261 -12.80 8.16 -0.50
CA THR A 261 -12.81 9.22 0.52
C THR A 261 -11.52 9.22 1.35
N MET A 262 -11.29 10.31 2.08
CA MET A 262 -10.26 10.41 3.12
C MET A 262 -10.86 11.09 4.35
N GLU A 263 -11.05 10.33 5.43
CA GLU A 263 -11.83 10.77 6.56
C GLU A 263 -11.18 10.44 7.90
N ASN A 264 -11.18 11.40 8.83
CA ASN A 264 -10.74 11.20 10.20
C ASN A 264 -11.93 10.64 11.03
N ALA A 265 -12.17 9.34 10.90
CA ALA A 265 -13.30 8.66 11.55
C ALA A 265 -12.85 7.66 12.63
N GLY A 266 -11.62 7.75 13.11
CA GLY A 266 -11.07 6.76 14.01
C GLY A 266 -11.12 5.35 13.39
N PHE A 267 -11.52 4.37 14.20
CA PHE A 267 -11.65 2.97 13.75
C PHE A 267 -13.04 2.61 13.17
N ASP A 268 -13.89 3.63 12.91
CA ASP A 268 -15.18 3.39 12.26
C ASP A 268 -14.98 3.04 10.77
N THR A 269 -15.56 1.90 10.35
CA THR A 269 -15.49 1.39 8.98
C THR A 269 -16.84 1.44 8.25
N GLN A 270 -17.80 2.18 8.78
CA GLN A 270 -19.11 2.32 8.15
C GLN A 270 -19.01 3.09 6.83
N VAL A 271 -19.77 2.64 5.86
CA VAL A 271 -19.95 3.35 4.58
C VAL A 271 -21.15 4.28 4.69
N SER A 272 -20.97 5.55 4.33
CA SER A 272 -22.01 6.57 4.41
C SER A 272 -22.58 6.95 3.06
N ALA A 273 -23.83 7.37 3.01
CA ALA A 273 -24.46 7.88 1.79
C ALA A 273 -23.71 9.08 1.19
N ALA A 274 -23.17 9.98 2.02
CA ALA A 274 -22.39 11.12 1.57
C ALA A 274 -21.07 10.70 0.90
N GLY A 275 -20.35 9.72 1.50
CA GLY A 275 -19.12 9.17 0.92
C GLY A 275 -19.37 8.51 -0.43
N LEU A 276 -20.43 7.68 -0.53
CA LEU A 276 -20.80 7.05 -1.80
C LEU A 276 -21.20 8.08 -2.86
N ALA A 277 -21.99 9.09 -2.50
CA ALA A 277 -22.38 10.16 -3.42
C ALA A 277 -21.15 10.88 -4.01
N SER A 278 -20.16 11.19 -3.17
CA SER A 278 -18.89 11.78 -3.62
C SER A 278 -18.14 10.86 -4.60
N ILE A 279 -18.01 9.57 -4.28
CA ILE A 279 -17.33 8.58 -5.14
C ILE A 279 -18.04 8.45 -6.49
N PHE A 280 -19.37 8.30 -6.50
CA PHE A 280 -20.12 8.14 -7.76
C PHE A 280 -20.12 9.43 -8.58
N THR A 281 -20.16 10.60 -7.96
CA THR A 281 -20.03 11.89 -8.67
C THR A 281 -18.68 11.98 -9.39
N THR A 282 -17.59 11.64 -8.70
CA THR A 282 -16.25 11.60 -9.27
C THR A 282 -16.16 10.60 -10.42
N ALA A 283 -16.61 9.37 -10.18
CA ALA A 283 -16.52 8.29 -11.17
C ALA A 283 -17.34 8.58 -12.44
N SER A 284 -18.57 9.09 -12.30
CA SER A 284 -19.39 9.47 -13.45
C SER A 284 -18.88 10.71 -14.18
N GLY A 285 -18.17 11.61 -13.49
CA GLY A 285 -17.45 12.69 -14.15
C GLY A 285 -16.27 12.20 -14.99
N LEU A 286 -15.52 11.19 -14.50
CA LEU A 286 -14.43 10.57 -15.25
C LEU A 286 -14.93 9.65 -16.38
N CYS A 287 -15.95 8.86 -16.13
CA CYS A 287 -16.54 7.92 -17.09
C CYS A 287 -18.07 8.00 -17.04
N PRO A 288 -18.71 8.80 -17.90
CA PRO A 288 -20.16 9.06 -17.83
C PRO A 288 -21.05 7.81 -17.87
N SER A 289 -20.63 6.76 -18.54
CA SER A 289 -21.37 5.49 -18.60
C SER A 289 -21.50 4.79 -17.24
N LEU A 290 -20.63 5.08 -16.26
CA LEU A 290 -20.73 4.55 -14.90
C LEU A 290 -21.93 5.10 -14.13
N ALA A 291 -22.52 6.23 -14.55
CA ALA A 291 -23.71 6.79 -13.89
C ALA A 291 -24.93 5.84 -13.91
N GLN A 292 -24.97 4.91 -14.85
CA GLN A 292 -26.05 3.92 -15.01
C GLN A 292 -25.58 2.49 -14.68
N ALA A 293 -24.33 2.31 -14.26
CA ALA A 293 -23.80 0.99 -13.97
C ALA A 293 -24.38 0.43 -12.66
N GLU A 294 -24.58 -0.88 -12.60
CA GLU A 294 -25.02 -1.58 -11.40
C GLU A 294 -23.93 -1.47 -10.32
N VAL A 295 -24.30 -1.08 -9.12
CA VAL A 295 -23.43 -1.08 -7.93
C VAL A 295 -23.30 -2.52 -7.43
N THR A 296 -22.09 -3.10 -7.49
CA THR A 296 -21.87 -4.49 -7.12
C THR A 296 -21.51 -4.63 -5.64
N ARG A 297 -20.76 -3.67 -5.07
CA ARG A 297 -20.37 -3.68 -3.67
C ARG A 297 -19.90 -2.31 -3.18
N THR A 298 -19.95 -2.14 -1.86
CA THR A 298 -19.39 -0.97 -1.16
C THR A 298 -18.64 -1.43 0.08
N TRP A 299 -17.53 -0.77 0.43
CA TRP A 299 -16.73 -1.11 1.61
C TRP A 299 -15.91 0.09 2.07
N ALA A 300 -15.25 -0.06 3.21
CA ALA A 300 -14.29 0.92 3.71
C ALA A 300 -13.08 0.24 4.33
N GLY A 301 -11.95 0.93 4.34
CA GLY A 301 -10.73 0.48 5.01
C GLY A 301 -10.03 1.62 5.72
N LEU A 302 -9.13 1.23 6.62
CA LEU A 302 -8.38 2.14 7.47
C LEU A 302 -6.93 2.19 7.00
N ARG A 303 -6.54 3.31 6.43
CA ARG A 303 -5.15 3.56 6.08
C ARG A 303 -4.37 3.90 7.34
N PRO A 304 -3.16 3.36 7.54
CA PRO A 304 -2.26 3.79 8.61
C PRO A 304 -1.62 5.13 8.24
N GLY A 305 -2.28 6.24 8.56
CA GLY A 305 -1.78 7.59 8.29
C GLY A 305 -0.72 8.02 9.29
N THR A 306 0.23 8.82 8.84
CA THR A 306 1.25 9.50 9.67
C THR A 306 1.12 11.02 9.48
N PRO A 307 1.62 11.85 10.42
CA PRO A 307 1.50 13.31 10.31
C PRO A 307 2.12 13.92 9.05
N ASP A 308 3.21 13.33 8.56
CA ASP A 308 3.95 13.79 7.38
C ASP A 308 3.61 13.00 6.09
N GLY A 309 2.74 11.98 6.20
CA GLY A 309 2.35 11.12 5.08
C GLY A 309 3.39 10.08 4.68
N LEU A 310 4.54 10.00 5.36
CA LEU A 310 5.62 9.04 5.07
C LEU A 310 5.50 7.81 5.97
N PRO A 311 5.87 6.60 5.49
CA PRO A 311 5.87 5.40 6.32
C PRO A 311 6.92 5.48 7.43
N ILE A 312 6.76 4.65 8.45
CA ILE A 312 7.73 4.45 9.53
C ILE A 312 8.42 3.12 9.29
N ILE A 313 9.66 3.16 8.81
CA ILE A 313 10.45 1.97 8.47
C ILE A 313 11.80 2.06 9.18
N GLY A 314 12.15 1.05 9.97
CA GLY A 314 13.45 1.00 10.61
C GLY A 314 13.42 0.55 12.06
N LYS A 315 14.58 0.66 12.71
CA LYS A 315 14.81 0.22 14.09
C LYS A 315 14.27 1.23 15.10
N GLU A 316 13.69 0.74 16.19
CA GLU A 316 13.41 1.57 17.37
C GLU A 316 14.71 1.82 18.15
N PRO A 317 15.17 3.08 18.29
CA PRO A 317 16.45 3.36 18.95
C PRO A 317 16.51 3.01 20.45
N ARG A 318 15.34 3.03 21.14
CA ARG A 318 15.23 2.76 22.60
C ARG A 318 14.90 1.31 22.92
N ALA A 319 14.80 0.43 21.91
CA ALA A 319 14.56 -1.00 22.15
C ALA A 319 15.31 -1.84 21.13
N ARG A 320 16.30 -2.57 21.60
CA ARG A 320 17.05 -3.52 20.77
C ARG A 320 16.15 -4.67 20.35
N GLY A 321 16.13 -4.95 19.06
CA GLY A 321 15.28 -5.98 18.48
C GLY A 321 13.85 -5.53 18.16
N LEU A 322 13.51 -4.22 18.27
CA LEU A 322 12.23 -3.69 17.86
C LEU A 322 12.35 -2.90 16.54
N TRP A 323 11.45 -3.22 15.60
CA TRP A 323 11.42 -2.65 14.25
C TRP A 323 10.02 -2.18 13.89
N TYR A 324 9.95 -1.15 13.08
CA TYR A 324 8.70 -0.64 12.53
C TYR A 324 8.65 -0.81 11.02
N ALA A 325 7.50 -1.25 10.53
CA ALA A 325 7.14 -1.34 9.12
C ALA A 325 5.66 -0.98 8.98
N THR A 326 5.31 0.29 9.22
CA THR A 326 3.92 0.76 9.33
C THR A 326 3.77 2.20 8.86
N GLY A 327 2.56 2.77 8.93
CA GLY A 327 2.36 4.18 8.59
C GLY A 327 2.33 4.49 7.09
N HIS A 328 2.18 3.49 6.23
CA HIS A 328 2.29 3.62 4.76
C HIS A 328 1.15 4.42 4.09
N GLY A 329 0.14 4.85 4.86
CA GLY A 329 -0.96 5.63 4.33
C GLY A 329 -1.64 4.98 3.13
N ARG A 330 -1.74 5.72 2.03
CA ARG A 330 -2.30 5.23 0.75
C ARG A 330 -1.33 4.39 -0.09
N ASN A 331 -0.03 4.41 0.25
CA ASN A 331 1.03 3.77 -0.53
C ASN A 331 1.37 2.35 -0.04
N GLY A 332 0.57 1.77 0.89
CA GLY A 332 0.87 0.49 1.52
C GLY A 332 1.03 -0.68 0.55
N ILE A 333 0.24 -0.74 -0.51
CA ILE A 333 0.40 -1.76 -1.56
C ILE A 333 1.65 -1.48 -2.39
N LEU A 334 1.84 -0.26 -2.86
CA LEU A 334 3.00 0.12 -3.66
C LEU A 334 4.32 -0.19 -2.95
N LEU A 335 4.40 0.15 -1.67
CA LEU A 335 5.66 0.10 -0.91
C LEU A 335 5.88 -1.19 -0.12
N ALA A 336 4.90 -2.12 -0.04
CA ALA A 336 5.03 -3.29 0.83
C ALA A 336 6.25 -4.15 0.49
N GLY A 337 6.47 -4.45 -0.78
CA GLY A 337 7.59 -5.29 -1.22
C GLY A 337 8.94 -4.69 -0.87
N ILE A 338 9.17 -3.44 -1.28
CA ILE A 338 10.45 -2.75 -1.00
C ILE A 338 10.66 -2.54 0.50
N THR A 339 9.59 -2.32 1.28
CA THR A 339 9.67 -2.27 2.75
C THR A 339 10.16 -3.60 3.31
N GLY A 340 9.66 -4.73 2.80
CA GLY A 340 10.15 -6.06 3.19
C GLY A 340 11.64 -6.23 2.94
N VAL A 341 12.12 -5.83 1.75
CA VAL A 341 13.55 -5.85 1.40
C VAL A 341 14.36 -4.96 2.35
N MET A 342 13.93 -3.72 2.59
CA MET A 342 14.62 -2.79 3.49
C MET A 342 14.74 -3.37 4.91
N ILE A 343 13.67 -3.89 5.48
CA ILE A 343 13.66 -4.48 6.82
C ILE A 343 14.57 -5.71 6.90
N ALA A 344 14.54 -6.59 5.90
CA ALA A 344 15.40 -7.78 5.87
C ALA A 344 16.89 -7.41 5.82
N ARG A 345 17.27 -6.42 5.02
CA ARG A 345 18.63 -5.89 4.94
C ARG A 345 19.07 -5.25 6.25
N LEU A 346 18.22 -4.41 6.87
CA LEU A 346 18.49 -3.78 8.17
C LEU A 346 18.72 -4.82 9.29
N ILE A 347 17.87 -5.84 9.38
CA ILE A 347 18.00 -6.93 10.35
C ILE A 347 19.27 -7.76 10.08
N SER A 348 19.72 -7.84 8.83
CA SER A 348 20.98 -8.49 8.44
C SER A 348 22.22 -7.65 8.74
N GLY A 349 22.07 -6.43 9.27
CA GLY A 349 23.16 -5.55 9.70
C GLY A 349 23.64 -4.56 8.66
N GLU A 350 22.92 -4.40 7.54
CA GLU A 350 23.21 -3.34 6.59
C GLU A 350 22.75 -1.98 7.18
N ASN A 351 23.63 -0.98 7.14
CA ASN A 351 23.34 0.34 7.73
C ASN A 351 23.09 1.42 6.65
N GLU A 352 23.59 1.21 5.45
CA GLU A 352 23.41 2.12 4.32
C GLU A 352 22.33 1.56 3.39
N ILE A 353 21.09 1.95 3.64
CA ILE A 353 19.93 1.56 2.82
C ILE A 353 19.38 2.82 2.18
N GLU A 354 19.29 2.76 0.85
CA GLU A 354 18.68 3.81 0.05
C GLU A 354 17.26 4.11 0.55
N TYR A 355 16.86 5.37 0.53
CA TYR A 355 15.55 5.90 0.98
C TYR A 355 15.29 5.83 2.49
N LEU A 356 16.14 5.20 3.31
CA LEU A 356 15.87 5.01 4.73
C LEU A 356 15.74 6.34 5.48
N GLU A 357 16.57 7.32 5.15
CA GLU A 357 16.63 8.60 5.88
C GLU A 357 15.28 9.32 5.94
N ALA A 358 14.51 9.31 4.86
CA ALA A 358 13.21 9.95 4.80
C ALA A 358 12.13 9.23 5.63
N VAL A 359 12.29 7.92 5.87
CA VAL A 359 11.26 7.06 6.47
C VAL A 359 11.62 6.50 7.84
N LYS A 360 12.81 6.81 8.35
CA LYS A 360 13.27 6.29 9.65
C LYS A 360 12.39 6.78 10.81
N PRO A 361 12.25 5.98 11.89
CA PRO A 361 11.38 6.32 13.02
C PRO A 361 11.79 7.59 13.76
N GLU A 362 13.09 7.91 13.81
CA GLU A 362 13.68 9.00 14.57
C GLU A 362 13.11 10.37 14.21
N ARG A 363 12.61 10.56 12.98
CA ARG A 363 12.08 11.84 12.51
C ARG A 363 10.87 12.38 13.31
N PHE A 364 10.20 11.52 14.09
CA PHE A 364 9.06 11.93 14.91
C PHE A 364 9.43 12.28 16.36
N TRP A 365 10.67 12.09 16.76
CA TRP A 365 11.06 12.25 18.15
C TRP A 365 12.37 13.01 18.32
N GLU A 366 12.33 14.08 19.07
CA GLU A 366 13.53 14.71 19.61
C GLU A 366 14.12 13.82 20.70
N TRP A 367 15.42 13.64 20.71
CA TRP A 367 16.15 12.74 21.59
C TRP A 367 16.85 13.49 22.72
#